data_c04e37f6a3a286872da13c9047d7fe93
#
_entry.id   c04e37f6a3a286872da13c9047d7fe93
#
_cell.length_a   1.000
_cell.length_b   1.000
_cell.length_c   1.000
_cell.angle_alpha   90.00
_cell.angle_beta   90.00
_cell.angle_gamma   90.00
#
_symmetry.space_group_name_H-M   'P 1'
#
loop_
_entity.id
_entity.type
_entity.pdbx_description
1 polymer ?
#
loop_
_entity_poly.entity_id
_entity_poly.type
_entity_poly.pdbx_seq_one_letter_code
_entity_poly.pdbx_strand_id
1 'polypeptide(L)'
;MNEEGYYVRAAAKGTPAERPLKAYLASGSSLQVIGDVNPDFNASLNNSMQWHGLSLNTLFNWVKGGNIYNLTRQWPFNEERDPVFDQRGKPQGAKKPVNYYKVFYNGINANDYFVEDGSYFRLRELALNWTLPKSLVHSLRLGETQSPRIGLVGRNLWTSTKYTGYDPDVSGGAGKPFTYRVDNFSYPAYRTLTAMVEFGF
;
A
#
# COMPACT_ATOMS: atom_id res chain seq x y z
N MET A 1 -14.86 -17.11 22.33
CA MET A 1 -13.97 -16.71 21.22
C MET A 1 -12.93 -17.80 21.03
N ASN A 2 -12.46 -18.02 19.81
CA ASN A 2 -11.34 -18.90 19.52
C ASN A 2 -10.00 -18.13 19.67
N GLU A 3 -8.88 -18.77 19.32
CA GLU A 3 -7.54 -18.18 19.40
C GLU A 3 -7.34 -17.01 18.42
N GLU A 4 -8.13 -16.94 17.34
CA GLU A 4 -8.08 -15.91 16.31
C GLU A 4 -9.07 -14.75 16.58
N GLY A 5 -9.75 -14.77 17.74
CA GLY A 5 -10.65 -13.71 18.17
C GLY A 5 -12.09 -13.79 17.65
N TYR A 6 -12.46 -14.89 16.99
CA TYR A 6 -13.81 -15.07 16.47
C TYR A 6 -14.75 -15.81 17.45
N TYR A 7 -16.01 -15.42 17.42
CA TYR A 7 -17.05 -16.18 18.12
C TYR A 7 -17.35 -17.48 17.37
N VAL A 8 -17.21 -18.61 18.07
CA VAL A 8 -17.47 -19.95 17.54
C VAL A 8 -18.37 -20.73 18.51
N ARG A 9 -19.02 -21.78 18.02
CA ARG A 9 -19.80 -22.67 18.90
C ARG A 9 -18.86 -23.37 19.88
N ALA A 10 -19.18 -23.34 21.17
CA ALA A 10 -18.32 -23.90 22.21
C ALA A 10 -17.99 -25.39 21.97
N ALA A 11 -18.99 -26.19 21.53
CA ALA A 11 -18.80 -27.61 21.25
C ALA A 11 -17.91 -27.90 20.02
N ALA A 12 -17.68 -26.93 19.14
CA ALA A 12 -16.86 -27.08 17.95
C ALA A 12 -15.47 -26.47 18.12
N LYS A 13 -15.23 -25.69 19.19
CA LYS A 13 -13.98 -24.97 19.41
C LYS A 13 -12.79 -25.94 19.47
N GLY A 14 -11.75 -25.63 18.69
CA GLY A 14 -10.54 -26.47 18.61
C GLY A 14 -10.69 -27.75 17.77
N THR A 15 -11.86 -27.99 17.16
CA THR A 15 -12.10 -29.17 16.31
C THR A 15 -12.09 -28.81 14.81
N PRO A 16 -11.97 -29.81 13.92
CA PRO A 16 -12.11 -29.57 12.46
C PRO A 16 -13.49 -28.99 12.05
N ALA A 17 -14.49 -29.07 12.92
CA ALA A 17 -15.83 -28.52 12.68
C ALA A 17 -16.00 -27.07 13.13
N GLU A 18 -14.95 -26.44 13.66
CA GLU A 18 -14.98 -25.06 14.09
C GLU A 18 -15.30 -24.12 12.92
N ARG A 19 -16.28 -23.25 13.12
CA ARG A 19 -16.73 -22.25 12.15
C ARG A 19 -17.08 -20.96 12.88
N PRO A 20 -16.83 -19.77 12.28
CA PRO A 20 -17.26 -18.51 12.87
C PRO A 20 -18.80 -18.44 12.92
N LEU A 21 -19.30 -17.83 13.97
CA LEU A 21 -20.70 -17.49 14.05
C LEU A 21 -20.96 -16.23 13.20
N LYS A 22 -21.95 -16.30 12.32
CA LYS A 22 -22.40 -15.11 11.58
C LYS A 22 -23.10 -14.16 12.55
N ALA A 23 -22.68 -12.91 12.54
CA ALA A 23 -23.41 -11.84 13.19
C ALA A 23 -24.58 -11.40 12.30
N TYR A 24 -25.75 -11.26 12.88
CA TYR A 24 -26.95 -10.74 12.20
C TYR A 24 -27.39 -9.46 12.88
N LEU A 25 -27.81 -8.48 12.08
CA LEU A 25 -28.50 -7.30 12.55
C LEU A 25 -29.90 -7.65 13.05
N ALA A 26 -30.53 -6.77 13.81
CA ALA A 26 -31.90 -6.93 14.24
C ALA A 26 -32.89 -7.09 13.07
N SER A 27 -32.52 -6.60 11.89
CA SER A 27 -33.26 -6.79 10.63
C SER A 27 -33.13 -8.21 10.03
N GLY A 28 -32.31 -9.10 10.61
CA GLY A 28 -32.02 -10.41 10.05
C GLY A 28 -30.93 -10.40 8.95
N SER A 29 -30.42 -9.24 8.58
CA SER A 29 -29.34 -9.11 7.59
C SER A 29 -27.98 -9.41 8.19
N SER A 30 -27.11 -10.11 7.46
CA SER A 30 -25.68 -10.27 7.78
C SER A 30 -24.78 -9.21 7.10
N LEU A 31 -25.36 -8.27 6.35
CA LEU A 31 -24.64 -7.18 5.73
C LEU A 31 -24.38 -6.09 6.76
N GLN A 32 -23.10 -5.80 6.99
CA GLN A 32 -22.63 -4.80 7.94
C GLN A 32 -21.56 -3.92 7.29
N VAL A 33 -21.38 -2.71 7.83
CA VAL A 33 -20.23 -1.88 7.48
C VAL A 33 -18.97 -2.55 8.05
N ILE A 34 -18.04 -2.91 7.18
CA ILE A 34 -16.80 -3.60 7.53
C ILE A 34 -15.57 -2.68 7.48
N GLY A 35 -15.73 -1.44 7.04
CA GLY A 35 -14.64 -0.45 6.98
C GLY A 35 -15.12 0.88 6.41
N ASP A 36 -14.29 1.91 6.56
CA ASP A 36 -14.45 3.22 5.95
C ASP A 36 -13.26 3.49 5.03
N VAL A 37 -13.53 3.79 3.77
CA VAL A 37 -12.51 4.09 2.77
C VAL A 37 -11.92 5.50 2.91
N ASN A 38 -12.60 6.40 3.62
CA ASN A 38 -12.17 7.78 3.78
C ASN A 38 -11.01 7.87 4.79
N PRO A 39 -9.91 8.52 4.44
CA PRO A 39 -8.84 8.78 5.42
C PRO A 39 -9.28 9.84 6.42
N ASP A 40 -8.75 9.76 7.64
CA ASP A 40 -8.88 10.79 8.67
C ASP A 40 -8.29 12.12 8.18
N PHE A 41 -7.15 12.04 7.50
CA PHE A 41 -6.56 13.17 6.77
C PHE A 41 -5.60 12.70 5.67
N ASN A 42 -5.37 13.62 4.72
CA ASN A 42 -4.32 13.53 3.71
C ASN A 42 -3.52 14.83 3.75
N ALA A 43 -2.24 14.75 4.04
CA ALA A 43 -1.33 15.88 4.12
C ALA A 43 -0.14 15.70 3.18
N SER A 44 0.30 16.80 2.58
CA SER A 44 1.52 16.81 1.77
C SER A 44 2.45 17.92 2.25
N LEU A 45 3.74 17.59 2.33
CA LEU A 45 4.81 18.53 2.64
C LEU A 45 5.73 18.65 1.44
N ASN A 46 5.73 19.84 0.85
CA ASN A 46 6.69 20.22 -0.18
C ASN A 46 7.76 21.12 0.45
N ASN A 47 9.02 20.71 0.34
CA ASN A 47 10.16 21.48 0.83
C ASN A 47 11.09 21.77 -0.34
N SER A 48 11.54 23.03 -0.45
CA SER A 48 12.52 23.50 -1.43
C SER A 48 13.65 24.23 -0.72
N MET A 49 14.87 23.77 -0.95
CA MET A 49 16.10 24.36 -0.36
C MET A 49 17.06 24.71 -1.50
N GLN A 50 17.70 25.85 -1.38
CA GLN A 50 18.73 26.30 -2.34
C GLN A 50 19.97 26.75 -1.61
N TRP A 51 21.14 26.29 -2.11
CA TRP A 51 22.43 26.68 -1.55
C TRP A 51 23.53 26.59 -2.62
N HIS A 52 24.20 27.70 -2.91
CA HIS A 52 25.32 27.79 -3.84
C HIS A 52 25.14 27.05 -5.20
N GLY A 53 23.96 27.24 -5.82
CA GLY A 53 23.63 26.61 -7.11
C GLY A 53 23.07 25.20 -7.00
N LEU A 54 23.11 24.60 -5.81
CA LEU A 54 22.45 23.33 -5.51
C LEU A 54 21.01 23.61 -5.08
N SER A 55 20.04 22.90 -5.65
CA SER A 55 18.64 22.93 -5.22
C SER A 55 18.14 21.52 -4.90
N LEU A 56 17.51 21.40 -3.76
CA LEU A 56 16.89 20.17 -3.29
C LEU A 56 15.39 20.42 -3.13
N ASN A 57 14.57 19.65 -3.85
CA ASN A 57 13.13 19.65 -3.67
C ASN A 57 12.69 18.28 -3.18
N THR A 58 11.83 18.25 -2.17
CA THR A 58 11.27 17.02 -1.62
C THR A 58 9.76 17.15 -1.46
N LEU A 59 9.04 16.13 -1.89
CA LEU A 59 7.61 16.02 -1.71
C LEU A 59 7.28 14.77 -0.90
N PHE A 60 6.74 14.98 0.29
CA PHE A 60 6.21 13.91 1.13
C PHE A 60 4.69 13.93 1.08
N ASN A 61 4.10 12.74 1.19
CA ASN A 61 2.66 12.57 1.34
C ASN A 61 2.39 11.64 2.51
N TRP A 62 1.48 12.05 3.37
CA TRP A 62 1.02 11.31 4.54
C TRP A 62 -0.49 11.17 4.51
N VAL A 63 -0.94 9.92 4.40
CA VAL A 63 -2.35 9.54 4.52
C VAL A 63 -2.52 8.76 5.81
N LYS A 64 -3.45 9.17 6.63
CA LYS A 64 -3.78 8.51 7.89
C LYS A 64 -5.22 8.05 7.85
N GLY A 65 -5.45 6.81 8.29
CA GLY A 65 -6.79 6.21 8.30
C GLY A 65 -7.28 5.78 6.90
N GLY A 66 -8.53 5.46 6.85
CA GLY A 66 -9.17 4.83 5.70
C GLY A 66 -8.77 3.36 5.53
N ASN A 67 -9.71 2.55 5.12
CA ASN A 67 -9.48 1.14 4.89
C ASN A 67 -9.28 0.84 3.40
N ILE A 68 -8.52 -0.21 3.13
CA ILE A 68 -8.36 -0.80 1.80
C ILE A 68 -8.97 -2.20 1.85
N TYR A 69 -9.85 -2.51 0.91
CA TYR A 69 -10.29 -3.88 0.68
C TYR A 69 -9.31 -4.59 -0.23
N ASN A 70 -8.57 -5.57 0.30
CA ASN A 70 -7.52 -6.27 -0.43
C ASN A 70 -8.10 -7.47 -1.21
N LEU A 71 -8.74 -7.19 -2.35
CA LEU A 71 -9.26 -8.22 -3.23
C LEU A 71 -8.14 -9.01 -3.91
N THR A 72 -6.99 -8.37 -4.13
CA THR A 72 -5.78 -9.01 -4.68
C THR A 72 -5.30 -10.15 -3.79
N ARG A 73 -5.43 -10.02 -2.45
CA ARG A 73 -5.15 -11.09 -1.49
C ARG A 73 -6.31 -12.08 -1.38
N GLN A 74 -7.55 -11.63 -1.45
CA GLN A 74 -8.71 -12.50 -1.34
C GLN A 74 -8.76 -13.55 -2.45
N TRP A 75 -8.35 -13.19 -3.66
CA TRP A 75 -8.37 -14.10 -4.79
C TRP A 75 -7.45 -15.33 -4.62
N PRO A 76 -6.12 -15.17 -4.40
CA PRO A 76 -5.25 -16.31 -4.10
C PRO A 76 -5.62 -17.03 -2.80
N PHE A 77 -6.24 -16.34 -1.84
CA PHE A 77 -6.81 -16.99 -0.65
C PHE A 77 -7.92 -17.96 -1.03
N ASN A 78 -8.83 -17.59 -1.91
CA ASN A 78 -9.87 -18.49 -2.42
C ASN A 78 -9.28 -19.72 -3.16
N GLU A 79 -8.13 -19.54 -3.81
CA GLU A 79 -7.38 -20.59 -4.48
C GLU A 79 -6.42 -21.37 -3.55
N GLU A 80 -6.51 -21.18 -2.24
CA GLU A 80 -5.68 -21.84 -1.22
C GLU A 80 -4.16 -21.56 -1.38
N ARG A 81 -3.80 -20.40 -1.96
CA ARG A 81 -2.42 -19.97 -2.23
C ARG A 81 -1.90 -18.91 -1.24
N ASP A 82 -2.73 -18.45 -0.30
CA ASP A 82 -2.30 -17.53 0.75
C ASP A 82 -1.39 -18.28 1.74
N PRO A 83 -0.32 -17.65 2.24
CA PRO A 83 0.60 -18.26 3.21
C PRO A 83 -0.06 -18.83 4.46
N VAL A 84 -1.25 -18.38 4.83
CA VAL A 84 -2.00 -18.90 5.99
C VAL A 84 -2.31 -20.41 5.87
N PHE A 85 -2.43 -20.92 4.62
CA PHE A 85 -2.66 -22.34 4.36
C PHE A 85 -1.43 -23.20 4.59
N ASP A 86 -0.23 -22.61 4.69
CA ASP A 86 0.99 -23.38 4.94
C ASP A 86 1.02 -23.92 6.37
N GLN A 87 0.95 -25.23 6.49
CA GLN A 87 0.97 -25.94 7.77
C GLN A 87 2.35 -26.54 8.09
N ARG A 88 3.37 -26.28 7.24
CA ARG A 88 4.74 -26.78 7.47
C ARG A 88 5.33 -26.11 8.71
N GLY A 89 6.06 -26.89 9.49
CA GLY A 89 6.68 -26.40 10.73
C GLY A 89 5.73 -26.13 11.90
N LYS A 90 4.40 -26.21 11.71
CA LYS A 90 3.46 -26.09 12.83
C LYS A 90 3.43 -27.35 13.66
N PRO A 91 3.36 -27.26 15.00
CA PRO A 91 3.12 -28.40 15.87
C PRO A 91 1.83 -29.14 15.46
N GLN A 92 1.78 -30.46 15.65
CA GLN A 92 0.63 -31.27 15.23
C GLN A 92 -0.70 -30.78 15.81
N GLY A 93 -0.72 -30.31 17.07
CA GLY A 93 -1.93 -29.77 17.70
C GLY A 93 -2.37 -28.40 17.17
N ALA A 94 -1.49 -27.65 16.47
CA ALA A 94 -1.80 -26.36 15.87
C ALA A 94 -2.13 -26.46 14.38
N LYS A 95 -1.98 -27.63 13.77
CA LYS A 95 -2.34 -27.85 12.36
C LYS A 95 -3.84 -27.82 12.19
N LYS A 96 -4.28 -27.15 11.13
CA LYS A 96 -5.69 -27.06 10.74
C LYS A 96 -5.96 -27.87 9.46
N PRO A 97 -7.18 -28.41 9.30
CA PRO A 97 -7.59 -29.05 8.05
C PRO A 97 -7.48 -28.09 6.85
N VAL A 98 -7.23 -28.62 5.65
CA VAL A 98 -7.03 -27.83 4.43
C VAL A 98 -8.12 -26.77 4.22
N ASN A 99 -9.37 -27.13 4.42
CA ASN A 99 -10.52 -26.23 4.21
C ASN A 99 -10.84 -25.31 5.39
N TYR A 100 -10.09 -25.39 6.51
CA TYR A 100 -10.40 -24.61 7.70
C TYR A 100 -10.46 -23.13 7.41
N TYR A 101 -9.37 -22.57 6.94
CA TYR A 101 -9.27 -21.12 6.68
C TYR A 101 -10.21 -20.66 5.57
N LYS A 102 -10.37 -21.43 4.50
CA LYS A 102 -11.26 -21.11 3.40
C LYS A 102 -12.72 -20.96 3.83
N VAL A 103 -13.19 -21.85 4.69
CA VAL A 103 -14.54 -21.78 5.23
C VAL A 103 -14.65 -20.71 6.33
N PHE A 104 -13.60 -20.57 7.14
CA PHE A 104 -13.57 -19.64 8.26
C PHE A 104 -13.61 -18.20 7.80
N TYR A 105 -12.76 -17.81 6.87
CA TYR A 105 -12.64 -16.44 6.39
C TYR A 105 -13.44 -16.12 5.12
N ASN A 106 -14.13 -17.10 4.55
CA ASN A 106 -14.97 -16.92 3.36
C ASN A 106 -14.27 -16.16 2.22
N GLY A 107 -13.37 -16.83 1.50
CA GLY A 107 -12.59 -16.24 0.41
C GLY A 107 -13.39 -15.76 -0.82
N ILE A 108 -14.72 -15.95 -0.84
CA ILE A 108 -15.58 -15.59 -1.99
C ILE A 108 -16.33 -14.27 -1.75
N ASN A 109 -16.94 -14.13 -0.57
CA ASN A 109 -17.77 -12.95 -0.27
C ASN A 109 -16.95 -11.87 0.44
N ALA A 110 -17.35 -10.61 0.26
CA ALA A 110 -16.76 -9.50 0.98
C ALA A 110 -16.90 -9.70 2.50
N ASN A 111 -15.82 -9.54 3.23
CA ASN A 111 -15.75 -9.65 4.68
C ASN A 111 -14.60 -8.84 5.25
N ASP A 112 -14.59 -8.67 6.57
CA ASP A 112 -13.63 -7.85 7.31
C ASP A 112 -12.20 -8.39 7.32
N TYR A 113 -11.99 -9.68 7.10
CA TYR A 113 -10.66 -10.29 7.09
C TYR A 113 -9.72 -9.71 6.01
N PHE A 114 -10.28 -9.23 4.91
CA PHE A 114 -9.53 -8.62 3.82
C PHE A 114 -9.55 -7.09 3.85
N VAL A 115 -10.06 -6.50 4.93
CA VAL A 115 -10.03 -5.05 5.16
C VAL A 115 -8.76 -4.71 5.93
N GLU A 116 -7.92 -3.87 5.35
CA GLU A 116 -6.62 -3.50 5.89
C GLU A 116 -6.50 -1.98 6.12
N ASP A 117 -5.58 -1.59 7.01
CA ASP A 117 -5.26 -0.17 7.26
C ASP A 117 -4.61 0.44 6.00
N GLY A 118 -5.24 1.47 5.47
CA GLY A 118 -4.78 2.20 4.30
C GLY A 118 -3.85 3.37 4.61
N SER A 119 -3.36 3.49 5.83
CA SER A 119 -2.43 4.54 6.22
C SER A 119 -1.06 4.33 5.57
N TYR A 120 -0.45 5.41 5.10
CA TYR A 120 0.92 5.39 4.60
C TYR A 120 1.62 6.74 4.72
N PHE A 121 2.95 6.69 4.73
CA PHE A 121 3.83 7.84 4.56
C PHE A 121 4.78 7.56 3.39
N ARG A 122 4.86 8.50 2.42
CA ARG A 122 5.58 8.28 1.16
C ARG A 122 6.47 9.47 0.81
N LEU A 123 7.69 9.18 0.36
CA LEU A 123 8.52 10.13 -0.37
C LEU A 123 8.14 10.06 -1.86
N ARG A 124 7.28 11.01 -2.27
CA ARG A 124 6.75 11.11 -3.64
C ARG A 124 7.81 11.54 -4.64
N GLU A 125 8.57 12.57 -4.27
CA GLU A 125 9.60 13.11 -5.14
C GLU A 125 10.79 13.59 -4.31
N LEU A 126 11.98 13.32 -4.82
CA LEU A 126 13.25 13.88 -4.41
C LEU A 126 13.95 14.36 -5.67
N ALA A 127 14.10 15.67 -5.82
CA ALA A 127 14.81 16.28 -6.95
C ALA A 127 16.01 17.06 -6.45
N LEU A 128 17.18 16.66 -6.94
CA LEU A 128 18.45 17.33 -6.69
C LEU A 128 18.93 17.94 -8.00
N ASN A 129 19.08 19.26 -8.05
CA ASN A 129 19.61 19.94 -9.22
C ASN A 129 20.80 20.77 -8.82
N TRP A 130 21.79 20.80 -9.68
CA TRP A 130 22.99 21.61 -9.52
C TRP A 130 23.24 22.45 -10.75
N THR A 131 23.22 23.77 -10.58
CA THR A 131 23.61 24.73 -11.59
C THR A 131 25.13 24.91 -11.47
N LEU A 132 25.87 24.60 -12.53
CA LEU A 132 27.32 24.67 -12.51
C LEU A 132 27.78 26.12 -12.39
N PRO A 133 28.71 26.43 -11.50
CA PRO A 133 29.30 27.77 -11.38
C PRO A 133 30.09 28.13 -12.63
N LYS A 134 30.13 29.40 -13.01
CA LYS A 134 30.83 29.88 -14.20
C LYS A 134 32.31 29.48 -14.27
N SER A 135 33.00 29.39 -13.12
CA SER A 135 34.35 28.91 -13.02
C SER A 135 34.56 27.48 -13.55
N LEU A 136 33.62 26.60 -13.23
CA LEU A 136 33.61 25.23 -13.73
C LEU A 136 33.29 25.17 -15.23
N VAL A 137 32.31 25.95 -15.69
CA VAL A 137 31.95 26.04 -17.11
C VAL A 137 33.12 26.45 -17.95
N HIS A 138 33.85 27.45 -17.49
CA HIS A 138 35.07 27.92 -18.17
C HIS A 138 36.20 26.88 -18.14
N SER A 139 36.43 26.22 -17.01
CA SER A 139 37.41 25.14 -16.86
C SER A 139 37.13 23.95 -17.77
N LEU A 140 35.86 23.61 -17.97
CA LEU A 140 35.42 22.51 -18.83
C LEU A 140 35.36 22.91 -20.32
N ARG A 141 35.65 24.15 -20.66
CA ARG A 141 35.62 24.71 -22.03
C ARG A 141 34.23 24.54 -22.69
N LEU A 142 33.14 24.68 -21.92
CA LEU A 142 31.77 24.54 -22.41
C LEU A 142 31.25 25.78 -23.16
N GLY A 143 32.12 26.75 -23.48
CA GLY A 143 31.76 27.98 -24.18
C GLY A 143 31.15 29.06 -23.29
N GLU A 144 30.61 30.12 -23.90
CA GLU A 144 29.88 31.20 -23.19
C GLU A 144 28.38 30.89 -22.99
N THR A 145 28.04 29.62 -22.86
CA THR A 145 26.68 29.19 -22.60
C THR A 145 26.19 29.64 -21.21
N GLN A 146 24.89 29.79 -21.06
CA GLN A 146 24.30 29.93 -19.74
C GLN A 146 24.68 28.70 -18.90
N SER A 147 24.93 28.92 -17.60
CA SER A 147 25.43 27.87 -16.70
C SER A 147 24.63 26.57 -16.83
N PRO A 148 25.24 25.46 -17.25
CA PRO A 148 24.57 24.18 -17.39
C PRO A 148 23.99 23.71 -16.06
N ARG A 149 22.89 22.97 -16.12
CA ARG A 149 22.24 22.37 -14.95
C ARG A 149 22.27 20.85 -15.10
N ILE A 150 22.64 20.18 -14.02
CA ILE A 150 22.57 18.73 -13.90
C ILE A 150 21.52 18.42 -12.84
N GLY A 151 20.61 17.50 -13.14
CA GLY A 151 19.54 17.12 -12.24
C GLY A 151 19.40 15.60 -12.08
N LEU A 152 19.00 15.20 -10.88
CA LEU A 152 18.57 13.85 -10.56
C LEU A 152 17.20 13.94 -9.89
N VAL A 153 16.23 13.23 -10.44
CA VAL A 153 14.88 13.18 -9.90
C VAL A 153 14.50 11.73 -9.61
N GLY A 154 14.17 11.46 -8.38
CA GLY A 154 13.62 10.18 -7.97
C GLY A 154 12.16 10.32 -7.57
N ARG A 155 11.30 9.41 -8.04
CA ARG A 155 9.88 9.39 -7.67
C ARG A 155 9.49 8.08 -7.02
N ASN A 156 8.56 8.16 -6.06
CA ASN A 156 8.05 7.03 -5.28
C ASN A 156 9.17 6.18 -4.66
N LEU A 157 10.21 6.86 -4.14
CA LEU A 157 11.45 6.21 -3.70
C LEU A 157 11.23 5.32 -2.48
N TRP A 158 10.32 5.72 -1.61
CA TRP A 158 10.09 5.03 -0.36
C TRP A 158 8.65 5.21 0.13
N THR A 159 8.08 4.13 0.68
CA THR A 159 6.75 4.11 1.29
C THR A 159 6.82 3.30 2.59
N SER A 160 6.27 3.86 3.65
CA SER A 160 6.03 3.16 4.92
C SER A 160 4.53 2.95 5.09
N THR A 161 4.12 1.70 5.28
CA THR A 161 2.73 1.31 5.45
C THR A 161 2.62 -0.02 6.19
N LYS A 162 1.45 -0.29 6.76
CA LYS A 162 1.08 -1.61 7.29
C LYS A 162 0.27 -2.44 6.28
N TYR A 163 -0.13 -1.84 5.16
CA TYR A 163 -0.84 -2.53 4.11
C TYR A 163 0.00 -3.68 3.55
N THR A 164 -0.59 -4.87 3.39
CA THR A 164 0.14 -6.07 2.97
C THR A 164 0.23 -6.23 1.45
N GLY A 165 -0.56 -5.48 0.67
CA GLY A 165 -0.51 -5.46 -0.79
C GLY A 165 0.67 -4.66 -1.33
N TYR A 166 0.74 -4.52 -2.64
CA TYR A 166 1.88 -3.88 -3.33
C TYR A 166 1.97 -2.38 -3.09
N ASP A 167 0.83 -1.69 -3.05
CA ASP A 167 0.80 -0.23 -2.91
C ASP A 167 -0.48 0.21 -2.17
N PRO A 168 -0.38 0.94 -1.05
CA PRO A 168 -1.55 1.44 -0.31
C PRO A 168 -2.27 2.59 -1.03
N ASP A 169 -1.66 3.17 -2.06
CA ASP A 169 -2.25 4.23 -2.88
C ASP A 169 -3.04 3.65 -4.06
N VAL A 170 -3.87 2.67 -3.74
CA VAL A 170 -4.71 2.00 -4.72
C VAL A 170 -6.02 2.74 -4.90
N SER A 171 -6.39 2.94 -6.15
CA SER A 171 -7.72 3.31 -6.56
C SER A 171 -8.20 2.29 -7.59
N GLY A 172 -8.94 1.30 -7.14
CA GLY A 172 -9.50 0.29 -8.03
C GLY A 172 -10.43 0.93 -9.07
N GLY A 173 -9.93 1.03 -10.29
CA GLY A 173 -10.68 1.54 -11.44
C GLY A 173 -10.85 3.06 -11.44
N ALA A 174 -10.02 3.74 -12.23
CA ALA A 174 -10.13 5.17 -12.46
C ALA A 174 -11.59 5.58 -12.79
N GLY A 175 -12.14 6.48 -11.98
CA GLY A 175 -13.45 7.09 -12.22
C GLY A 175 -14.67 6.34 -11.68
N LYS A 176 -14.51 5.25 -10.93
CA LYS A 176 -15.66 4.56 -10.31
C LYS A 176 -15.65 4.76 -8.79
N PRO A 177 -16.56 5.54 -8.20
CA PRO A 177 -16.58 5.82 -6.77
C PRO A 177 -16.74 4.56 -5.90
N PHE A 178 -17.37 3.51 -6.42
CA PHE A 178 -17.59 2.25 -5.69
C PHE A 178 -16.37 1.33 -5.61
N THR A 179 -15.28 1.64 -6.34
CA THR A 179 -14.03 0.87 -6.33
C THR A 179 -12.87 1.66 -5.72
N TYR A 180 -13.17 2.82 -5.14
CA TYR A 180 -12.19 3.60 -4.41
C TYR A 180 -11.66 2.79 -3.22
N ARG A 181 -10.34 2.69 -3.10
CA ARG A 181 -9.64 1.89 -2.09
C ARG A 181 -9.99 0.39 -2.08
N VAL A 182 -10.35 -0.15 -3.22
CA VAL A 182 -10.36 -1.59 -3.46
C VAL A 182 -9.11 -1.95 -4.27
N ASP A 183 -8.24 -2.76 -3.71
CA ASP A 183 -7.10 -3.30 -4.45
C ASP A 183 -7.56 -4.52 -5.26
N ASN A 184 -7.80 -4.30 -6.53
CA ASN A 184 -8.21 -5.31 -7.49
C ASN A 184 -7.13 -5.48 -8.55
N PHE A 185 -6.03 -6.16 -8.19
CA PHE A 185 -4.86 -6.38 -9.04
C PHE A 185 -4.28 -5.08 -9.60
N SER A 186 -4.33 -4.02 -8.79
CA SER A 186 -3.82 -2.71 -9.17
C SER A 186 -2.29 -2.74 -9.27
N TYR A 187 -1.76 -2.21 -10.37
CA TYR A 187 -0.31 -2.05 -10.50
C TYR A 187 0.18 -0.98 -9.51
N PRO A 188 1.28 -1.26 -8.78
CA PRO A 188 1.88 -0.27 -7.90
C PRO A 188 2.45 0.90 -8.71
N ALA A 189 2.53 2.07 -8.07
CA ALA A 189 3.22 3.21 -8.64
C ALA A 189 4.70 2.89 -8.86
N TYR A 190 5.21 3.15 -10.07
CA TYR A 190 6.60 2.88 -10.41
C TYR A 190 7.55 3.75 -9.59
N ARG A 191 8.64 3.14 -9.13
CA ARG A 191 9.81 3.87 -8.68
C ARG A 191 10.62 4.29 -9.90
N THR A 192 10.86 5.59 -10.06
CA THR A 192 11.61 6.11 -11.20
C THR A 192 12.81 6.91 -10.74
N LEU A 193 13.90 6.81 -11.51
CA LEU A 193 15.08 7.65 -11.38
C LEU A 193 15.36 8.27 -12.76
N THR A 194 15.44 9.58 -12.79
CA THR A 194 15.68 10.35 -14.02
C THR A 194 16.91 11.24 -13.84
N ALA A 195 17.86 11.13 -14.73
CA ALA A 195 18.95 12.08 -14.84
C ALA A 195 18.65 13.10 -15.94
N MET A 196 18.96 14.36 -15.70
CA MET A 196 18.72 15.46 -16.61
C MET A 196 20.00 16.29 -16.73
N VAL A 197 20.29 16.68 -17.97
CA VAL A 197 21.34 17.67 -18.26
C VAL A 197 20.71 18.73 -19.16
N GLU A 198 20.81 19.99 -18.74
CA GLU A 198 20.24 21.13 -19.46
C GLU A 198 21.35 22.10 -19.83
N PHE A 199 21.39 22.50 -21.08
CA PHE A 199 22.28 23.53 -21.60
C PHE A 199 21.46 24.69 -22.12
N GLY A 200 21.73 25.91 -21.63
CA GLY A 200 21.16 27.14 -22.19
C GLY A 200 22.09 27.69 -23.25
N PHE A 201 21.56 28.11 -24.41
CA PHE A 201 22.28 28.74 -25.51
C PHE A 201 21.87 30.21 -25.60
#